data_b6670a82ba6d66b0bab35b40b05aec98
#
_entry.id   b6670a82ba6d66b0bab35b40b05aec98
#
_cell.length_a   1.000
_cell.length_b   1.000
_cell.length_c   1.000
_cell.angle_alpha   90.00
_cell.angle_beta   90.00
_cell.angle_gamma   90.00
#
_symmetry.space_group_name_H-M   'P 1'
#
loop_
_entity.id
_entity.type
_entity.pdbx_description
1 polymer ?
#
loop_
_entity_poly.entity_id
_entity_poly.type
_entity_poly.pdbx_seq_one_letter_code
_entity_poly.pdbx_strand_id
1 'polypeptide(L)'
;MRDYIRAHHIFRPGPVVVAVSGGADSTALLLILAGLAKELGMVIHVAHFDHRTRPGQSAVDADFVAKLANRIGAPIRVGRAEKPTKTEDSARIARYEFLRRAATEIGAAAIATGHTRDDQAETVLLHLTRGSGLAGLAGMRPLREGIARPLLAIGRKDTIAVCRAARIRPLADPTNRSLKFARNRVRLEVLPKLAKINPRASEAIARFAEAAAELQFEGDVDVAEALSRARDNEAVVIAALAPAVRSRALAMAWREATGQGLGARHRKAVEALTATEDGSRSLDLPGGRAIREYGLLRIVADRLVERSDPATPLELRREIIWNDWRLILGGPANANGVQEAEVPKKLLRKLVVRQRLDGDRMTTGGHQKKLQDLFTDAKIPASERRRWPVIATEDGVWWVPGLTEPPKDAGGTRLAVAAPAHFGNELWTTRVRQVASKLDSVATRPRKGPPN
;
A
#
# COMPACT_ATOMS: atom_id res chain seq x y z
N MET A 1 16.27 21.56 -20.38
CA MET A 1 16.27 21.19 -18.95
C MET A 1 15.20 21.95 -18.16
N ARG A 2 15.23 23.27 -18.16
CA ARG A 2 14.22 24.11 -17.49
C ARG A 2 12.79 23.73 -17.88
N ASP A 3 12.49 23.65 -19.17
CA ASP A 3 11.17 23.35 -19.69
C ASP A 3 10.73 21.93 -19.32
N TYR A 4 11.66 20.97 -19.29
CA TYR A 4 11.41 19.62 -18.81
C TYR A 4 11.03 19.59 -17.32
N ILE A 5 11.78 20.34 -16.48
CA ILE A 5 11.49 20.44 -15.05
C ILE A 5 10.09 21.02 -14.82
N ARG A 6 9.70 22.05 -15.58
CA ARG A 6 8.36 22.68 -15.49
C ARG A 6 7.26 21.76 -16.01
N ALA A 7 7.43 21.15 -17.17
CA ALA A 7 6.46 20.26 -17.78
C ALA A 7 6.09 19.06 -16.90
N HIS A 8 7.09 18.52 -16.17
CA HIS A 8 6.91 17.39 -15.28
C HIS A 8 6.71 17.77 -13.80
N HIS A 9 6.56 19.06 -13.48
CA HIS A 9 6.37 19.56 -12.10
C HIS A 9 7.36 18.95 -11.10
N ILE A 10 8.65 18.84 -11.51
CA ILE A 10 9.67 18.07 -10.76
C ILE A 10 9.98 18.69 -9.40
N PHE A 11 10.01 20.02 -9.32
CA PHE A 11 10.33 20.74 -8.08
C PHE A 11 9.23 21.74 -7.72
N ARG A 12 9.06 21.92 -6.41
CA ARG A 12 8.32 23.04 -5.82
C ARG A 12 9.33 24.03 -5.23
N PRO A 13 8.99 25.32 -5.08
CA PRO A 13 9.84 26.26 -4.34
C PRO A 13 10.19 25.74 -2.94
N GLY A 14 11.45 25.95 -2.50
CA GLY A 14 11.92 25.50 -1.20
C GLY A 14 13.18 24.64 -1.24
N PRO A 15 13.52 23.95 -0.13
CA PRO A 15 14.71 23.12 -0.03
C PRO A 15 14.68 21.91 -0.95
N VAL A 16 15.82 21.63 -1.61
CA VAL A 16 16.04 20.45 -2.47
C VAL A 16 17.36 19.79 -2.10
N VAL A 17 17.35 18.51 -1.80
CA VAL A 17 18.58 17.73 -1.62
C VAL A 17 19.10 17.29 -2.97
N VAL A 18 20.35 17.62 -3.29
CA VAL A 18 21.03 17.16 -4.52
C VAL A 18 22.07 16.10 -4.15
N ALA A 19 21.84 14.87 -4.62
CA ALA A 19 22.73 13.74 -4.37
C ALA A 19 23.93 13.81 -5.30
N VAL A 20 25.13 14.03 -4.74
CA VAL A 20 26.36 14.21 -5.49
C VAL A 20 27.39 13.14 -5.13
N SER A 21 27.72 12.28 -6.11
CA SER A 21 28.77 11.27 -5.96
C SER A 21 30.16 11.75 -6.42
N GLY A 22 30.24 12.89 -7.05
CA GLY A 22 31.44 13.40 -7.69
C GLY A 22 31.63 12.98 -9.16
N GLY A 23 30.86 12.00 -9.63
CA GLY A 23 30.87 11.61 -11.06
C GLY A 23 30.25 12.67 -11.97
N ALA A 24 30.46 12.54 -13.29
CA ALA A 24 30.05 13.55 -14.28
C ALA A 24 28.57 13.92 -14.20
N ASP A 25 27.67 12.91 -14.10
CA ASP A 25 26.25 13.12 -14.13
C ASP A 25 25.75 13.86 -12.87
N SER A 26 26.24 13.48 -11.69
CA SER A 26 25.87 14.14 -10.43
C SER A 26 26.47 15.53 -10.27
N THR A 27 27.68 15.74 -10.81
CA THR A 27 28.34 17.06 -10.88
C THR A 27 27.56 17.99 -11.81
N ALA A 28 27.21 17.52 -13.00
CA ALA A 28 26.42 18.29 -13.97
C ALA A 28 25.02 18.61 -13.38
N LEU A 29 24.38 17.66 -12.70
CA LEU A 29 23.13 17.88 -12.00
C LEU A 29 23.22 19.07 -11.05
N LEU A 30 24.24 19.06 -10.19
CA LEU A 30 24.42 20.13 -9.20
C LEU A 30 24.61 21.49 -9.86
N LEU A 31 25.46 21.57 -10.90
CA LEU A 31 25.74 22.81 -11.63
C LEU A 31 24.48 23.36 -12.33
N ILE A 32 23.72 22.49 -12.98
CA ILE A 32 22.48 22.88 -13.68
C ILE A 32 21.45 23.38 -12.68
N LEU A 33 21.23 22.64 -11.58
CA LEU A 33 20.24 23.03 -10.58
C LEU A 33 20.65 24.32 -9.84
N ALA A 34 21.94 24.50 -9.55
CA ALA A 34 22.43 25.74 -8.97
C ALA A 34 22.17 26.95 -9.90
N GLY A 35 22.40 26.78 -11.22
CA GLY A 35 22.09 27.82 -12.20
C GLY A 35 20.60 28.14 -12.34
N LEU A 36 19.71 27.18 -12.06
CA LEU A 36 18.26 27.35 -12.13
C LEU A 36 17.61 27.67 -10.76
N ALA A 37 18.39 27.62 -9.67
CA ALA A 37 17.86 27.69 -8.31
C ALA A 37 17.05 28.95 -8.05
N LYS A 38 17.55 30.11 -8.43
CA LYS A 38 16.84 31.41 -8.28
C LYS A 38 15.54 31.45 -9.07
N GLU A 39 15.55 30.99 -10.31
CA GLU A 39 14.38 31.01 -11.22
C GLU A 39 13.27 30.07 -10.73
N LEU A 40 13.65 28.92 -10.16
CA LEU A 40 12.72 27.90 -9.69
C LEU A 40 12.39 28.02 -8.19
N GLY A 41 12.92 29.04 -7.51
CA GLY A 41 12.71 29.27 -6.07
C GLY A 41 13.31 28.17 -5.18
N MET A 42 14.36 27.46 -5.65
CA MET A 42 14.96 26.34 -4.93
C MET A 42 16.10 26.80 -4.02
N VAL A 43 16.22 26.13 -2.86
CA VAL A 43 17.39 26.24 -1.98
C VAL A 43 18.15 24.91 -2.03
N ILE A 44 19.35 24.94 -2.63
CA ILE A 44 20.13 23.73 -2.89
C ILE A 44 20.87 23.29 -1.62
N HIS A 45 20.71 22.02 -1.25
CA HIS A 45 21.48 21.33 -0.22
C HIS A 45 22.19 20.13 -0.86
N VAL A 46 23.50 20.06 -0.75
CA VAL A 46 24.30 18.96 -1.30
C VAL A 46 24.32 17.80 -0.31
N ALA A 47 24.15 16.57 -0.82
CA ALA A 47 24.30 15.35 -0.02
C ALA A 47 25.26 14.38 -0.72
N HIS A 48 26.32 13.98 -0.02
CA HIS A 48 27.30 12.99 -0.48
C HIS A 48 27.27 11.77 0.44
N PHE A 49 27.27 10.56 -0.15
CA PHE A 49 27.28 9.31 0.62
C PHE A 49 28.49 8.45 0.26
N ASP A 50 29.35 8.21 1.25
CA ASP A 50 30.53 7.34 1.14
C ASP A 50 30.18 5.89 1.43
N HIS A 51 30.26 5.02 0.43
CA HIS A 51 29.99 3.59 0.54
C HIS A 51 31.13 2.78 1.19
N ARG A 52 32.28 3.40 1.47
CA ARG A 52 33.50 2.75 1.98
C ARG A 52 34.01 1.57 1.13
N THR A 53 33.73 1.60 -0.17
CA THR A 53 34.12 0.51 -1.09
C THR A 53 35.58 0.57 -1.50
N ARG A 54 36.24 1.72 -1.29
CA ARG A 54 37.64 1.96 -1.70
C ARG A 54 38.44 2.61 -0.55
N PRO A 55 39.33 1.86 0.14
CA PRO A 55 40.16 2.43 1.20
C PRO A 55 41.01 3.61 0.68
N GLY A 56 41.03 4.70 1.45
CA GLY A 56 41.79 5.93 1.10
C GLY A 56 41.16 6.86 0.08
N GLN A 57 40.26 6.39 -0.79
CA GLN A 57 39.65 7.23 -1.82
C GLN A 57 38.45 8.02 -1.32
N SER A 58 37.74 7.50 -0.34
CA SER A 58 36.52 8.10 0.21
C SER A 58 36.69 9.53 0.72
N ALA A 59 37.84 9.84 1.35
CA ALA A 59 38.13 11.19 1.83
C ALA A 59 38.36 12.18 0.67
N VAL A 60 39.01 11.70 -0.39
CA VAL A 60 39.29 12.52 -1.63
C VAL A 60 37.96 12.81 -2.33
N ASP A 61 37.06 11.80 -2.42
CA ASP A 61 35.78 11.96 -3.07
C ASP A 61 34.89 12.95 -2.29
N ALA A 62 34.86 12.85 -0.95
CA ALA A 62 34.14 13.78 -0.08
C ALA A 62 34.69 15.22 -0.14
N ASP A 63 36.02 15.38 -0.13
CA ASP A 63 36.69 16.69 -0.27
C ASP A 63 36.38 17.35 -1.62
N PHE A 64 36.39 16.56 -2.71
CA PHE A 64 36.01 17.07 -4.04
C PHE A 64 34.56 17.60 -4.01
N VAL A 65 33.60 16.85 -3.44
CA VAL A 65 32.21 17.28 -3.38
C VAL A 65 32.03 18.47 -2.46
N ALA A 66 32.78 18.55 -1.33
CA ALA A 66 32.78 19.70 -0.45
C ALA A 66 33.27 20.98 -1.13
N LYS A 67 34.37 20.91 -1.87
CA LYS A 67 34.88 22.02 -2.70
C LYS A 67 33.85 22.48 -3.73
N LEU A 68 33.15 21.52 -4.34
CA LEU A 68 32.13 21.83 -5.34
C LEU A 68 30.91 22.51 -4.69
N ALA A 69 30.46 22.05 -3.52
CA ALA A 69 29.39 22.67 -2.75
C ALA A 69 29.73 24.09 -2.32
N ASN A 70 30.94 24.30 -1.80
CA ASN A 70 31.44 25.62 -1.41
C ASN A 70 31.49 26.59 -2.60
N ARG A 71 31.88 26.12 -3.78
CA ARG A 71 31.93 26.94 -5.00
C ARG A 71 30.60 27.51 -5.42
N ILE A 72 29.52 26.82 -5.12
CA ILE A 72 28.13 27.25 -5.43
C ILE A 72 27.42 27.85 -4.21
N GLY A 73 28.09 27.96 -3.05
CA GLY A 73 27.50 28.48 -1.82
C GLY A 73 26.41 27.60 -1.20
N ALA A 74 26.43 26.28 -1.48
CA ALA A 74 25.43 25.36 -0.96
C ALA A 74 25.93 24.61 0.30
N PRO A 75 25.10 24.45 1.34
CA PRO A 75 25.43 23.60 2.47
C PRO A 75 25.58 22.14 2.03
N ILE A 76 26.52 21.42 2.67
CA ILE A 76 26.78 20.01 2.36
C ILE A 76 26.55 19.12 3.59
N ARG A 77 25.99 17.94 3.34
CA ARG A 77 25.94 16.82 4.30
C ARG A 77 26.69 15.63 3.73
N VAL A 78 27.58 15.06 4.52
CA VAL A 78 28.32 13.85 4.18
C VAL A 78 27.86 12.71 5.07
N GLY A 79 27.35 11.66 4.45
CA GLY A 79 27.01 10.40 5.13
C GLY A 79 28.03 9.32 4.81
N ARG A 80 28.18 8.35 5.68
CA ARG A 80 29.10 7.24 5.53
C ARG A 80 28.43 5.94 5.93
N ALA A 81 28.65 4.88 5.14
CA ALA A 81 28.21 3.55 5.50
C ALA A 81 28.93 3.05 6.76
N GLU A 82 28.20 2.45 7.69
CA GLU A 82 28.80 1.86 8.91
C GLU A 82 29.80 0.76 8.58
N LYS A 83 29.44 -0.09 7.60
CA LYS A 83 30.27 -1.17 7.06
C LYS A 83 30.36 -1.06 5.54
N PRO A 84 31.46 -1.52 4.93
CA PRO A 84 31.56 -1.59 3.48
C PRO A 84 30.39 -2.37 2.88
N THR A 85 29.71 -1.79 1.89
CA THR A 85 28.57 -2.44 1.24
C THR A 85 29.05 -3.54 0.30
N LYS A 86 28.49 -4.76 0.45
CA LYS A 86 28.94 -5.94 -0.30
C LYS A 86 28.25 -6.09 -1.67
N THR A 87 27.05 -5.54 -1.83
CA THR A 87 26.25 -5.65 -3.04
C THR A 87 25.76 -4.28 -3.51
N GLU A 88 25.45 -4.15 -4.81
CA GLU A 88 24.88 -2.92 -5.39
C GLU A 88 23.55 -2.54 -4.71
N ASP A 89 22.70 -3.53 -4.41
CA ASP A 89 21.41 -3.29 -3.74
C ASP A 89 21.59 -2.77 -2.32
N SER A 90 22.51 -3.36 -1.53
CA SER A 90 22.77 -2.88 -0.16
C SER A 90 23.37 -1.47 -0.15
N ALA A 91 24.25 -1.17 -1.12
CA ALA A 91 24.79 0.17 -1.31
C ALA A 91 23.69 1.19 -1.67
N ARG A 92 22.79 0.79 -2.55
CA ARG A 92 21.65 1.60 -2.96
C ARG A 92 20.70 1.89 -1.80
N ILE A 93 20.33 0.88 -1.01
CA ILE A 93 19.44 1.02 0.17
C ILE A 93 20.06 2.02 1.16
N ALA A 94 21.28 1.80 1.61
CA ALA A 94 21.95 2.66 2.58
C ALA A 94 22.04 4.13 2.10
N ARG A 95 22.35 4.34 0.82
CA ARG A 95 22.39 5.67 0.22
C ARG A 95 21.02 6.36 0.25
N TYR A 96 19.95 5.67 -0.13
CA TYR A 96 18.62 6.28 -0.13
C TYR A 96 18.08 6.53 1.27
N GLU A 97 18.40 5.71 2.25
CA GLU A 97 18.08 5.95 3.66
C GLU A 97 18.76 7.23 4.18
N PHE A 98 20.05 7.40 3.89
CA PHE A 98 20.76 8.63 4.22
C PHE A 98 20.15 9.86 3.54
N LEU A 99 19.88 9.77 2.23
CA LEU A 99 19.30 10.89 1.48
C LEU A 99 17.92 11.28 1.98
N ARG A 100 17.07 10.31 2.36
CA ARG A 100 15.75 10.58 2.94
C ARG A 100 15.86 11.24 4.32
N ARG A 101 16.77 10.78 5.17
CA ARG A 101 17.03 11.43 6.45
C ARG A 101 17.46 12.88 6.24
N ALA A 102 18.44 13.12 5.37
CA ALA A 102 18.89 14.47 5.05
C ALA A 102 17.76 15.36 4.51
N ALA A 103 16.86 14.82 3.69
CA ALA A 103 15.71 15.55 3.17
C ALA A 103 14.70 15.90 4.28
N THR A 104 14.38 14.95 5.16
CA THR A 104 13.46 15.15 6.28
C THR A 104 13.97 16.23 7.23
N GLU A 105 15.26 16.21 7.56
CA GLU A 105 15.86 17.15 8.52
C GLU A 105 15.83 18.62 8.05
N ILE A 106 15.81 18.87 6.74
CA ILE A 106 15.74 20.22 6.18
C ILE A 106 14.37 20.57 5.58
N GLY A 107 13.39 19.69 5.72
CA GLY A 107 12.06 19.85 5.13
C GLY A 107 12.05 19.85 3.61
N ALA A 108 12.99 19.16 2.94
CA ALA A 108 13.05 19.11 1.50
C ALA A 108 11.94 18.20 0.92
N ALA A 109 11.19 18.71 -0.04
CA ALA A 109 10.16 17.97 -0.74
C ALA A 109 10.71 17.00 -1.81
N ALA A 110 11.97 17.19 -2.26
CA ALA A 110 12.56 16.37 -3.31
C ALA A 110 14.06 16.11 -3.09
N ILE A 111 14.48 14.93 -3.54
CA ILE A 111 15.88 14.49 -3.63
C ILE A 111 16.23 14.35 -5.10
N ALA A 112 17.07 15.23 -5.62
CA ALA A 112 17.53 15.20 -7.02
C ALA A 112 18.68 14.20 -7.21
N THR A 113 18.56 13.34 -8.20
CA THR A 113 19.56 12.31 -8.55
C THR A 113 20.02 12.43 -10.00
N GLY A 114 21.27 12.13 -10.26
CA GLY A 114 21.93 12.29 -11.57
C GLY A 114 21.63 11.19 -12.59
N HIS A 115 20.41 10.65 -12.65
CA HIS A 115 20.04 9.68 -13.67
C HIS A 115 19.74 10.38 -14.99
N THR A 116 20.43 9.94 -16.04
CA THR A 116 20.37 10.51 -17.39
C THR A 116 19.42 9.72 -18.30
N ARG A 117 19.19 10.24 -19.52
CA ARG A 117 18.47 9.53 -20.59
C ARG A 117 19.13 8.20 -20.96
N ASP A 118 20.45 8.13 -20.90
CA ASP A 118 21.16 6.86 -21.14
C ASP A 118 20.86 5.83 -20.04
N ASP A 119 20.78 6.27 -18.78
CA ASP A 119 20.37 5.39 -17.67
C ASP A 119 18.91 4.93 -17.81
N GLN A 120 18.03 5.76 -18.39
CA GLN A 120 16.67 5.35 -18.75
C GLN A 120 16.68 4.22 -19.77
N ALA A 121 17.45 4.38 -20.86
CA ALA A 121 17.56 3.35 -21.89
C ALA A 121 18.14 2.03 -21.32
N GLU A 122 19.17 2.11 -20.47
CA GLU A 122 19.71 0.95 -19.75
C GLU A 122 18.61 0.24 -18.92
N THR A 123 17.82 1.01 -18.19
CA THR A 123 16.76 0.47 -17.32
C THR A 123 15.68 -0.22 -18.13
N VAL A 124 15.21 0.39 -19.22
CA VAL A 124 14.18 -0.18 -20.10
C VAL A 124 14.66 -1.48 -20.73
N LEU A 125 15.91 -1.51 -21.26
CA LEU A 125 16.47 -2.72 -21.85
C LEU A 125 16.60 -3.85 -20.82
N LEU A 126 17.05 -3.56 -19.61
CA LEU A 126 17.13 -4.56 -18.54
C LEU A 126 15.76 -5.10 -18.14
N HIS A 127 14.73 -4.25 -18.10
CA HIS A 127 13.38 -4.68 -17.82
C HIS A 127 12.80 -5.52 -18.96
N LEU A 128 13.09 -5.15 -20.21
CA LEU A 128 12.68 -5.91 -21.39
C LEU A 128 13.28 -7.33 -21.37
N THR A 129 14.59 -7.48 -21.07
CA THR A 129 15.24 -8.80 -20.99
C THR A 129 14.71 -9.69 -19.87
N ARG A 130 14.08 -9.09 -18.84
CA ARG A 130 13.42 -9.81 -17.73
C ARG A 130 11.95 -10.13 -18.00
N GLY A 131 11.42 -9.79 -19.18
CA GLY A 131 10.02 -9.98 -19.51
C GLY A 131 9.08 -9.08 -18.71
N SER A 132 9.52 -7.89 -18.33
CA SER A 132 8.67 -6.94 -17.61
C SER A 132 7.54 -6.44 -18.51
N GLY A 133 6.32 -6.35 -17.95
CA GLY A 133 5.19 -5.72 -18.63
C GLY A 133 5.33 -4.20 -18.75
N LEU A 134 4.26 -3.54 -19.21
CA LEU A 134 4.23 -2.09 -19.48
C LEU A 134 4.77 -1.25 -18.32
N ALA A 135 4.42 -1.60 -17.08
CA ALA A 135 4.90 -0.93 -15.88
C ALA A 135 6.44 -0.93 -15.72
N GLY A 136 7.10 -2.01 -16.14
CA GLY A 136 8.57 -2.07 -16.15
C GLY A 136 9.17 -1.30 -17.31
N LEU A 137 8.51 -1.33 -18.48
CA LEU A 137 8.95 -0.62 -19.68
C LEU A 137 8.79 0.91 -19.59
N ALA A 138 7.90 1.39 -18.71
CA ALA A 138 7.80 2.80 -18.34
C ALA A 138 9.09 3.35 -17.67
N GLY A 139 9.98 2.48 -17.22
CA GLY A 139 11.28 2.85 -16.70
C GLY A 139 11.23 3.75 -15.45
N MET A 140 12.14 4.73 -15.42
CA MET A 140 12.21 5.74 -14.35
C MET A 140 11.29 6.92 -14.64
N ARG A 141 10.51 7.36 -13.67
CA ARG A 141 9.70 8.60 -13.79
C ARG A 141 10.53 9.83 -13.40
N PRO A 142 10.24 11.01 -14.00
CA PRO A 142 10.90 12.29 -13.65
C PRO A 142 10.84 12.62 -12.17
N LEU A 143 9.68 12.37 -11.54
CA LEU A 143 9.45 12.47 -10.10
C LEU A 143 8.65 11.25 -9.63
N ARG A 144 9.16 10.56 -8.61
CA ARG A 144 8.46 9.45 -7.96
C ARG A 144 8.92 9.31 -6.51
N GLU A 145 7.97 9.28 -5.58
CA GLU A 145 8.24 9.06 -4.14
C GLU A 145 9.30 10.04 -3.58
N GLY A 146 9.22 11.32 -3.99
CA GLY A 146 10.17 12.35 -3.59
C GLY A 146 11.54 12.28 -4.30
N ILE A 147 11.79 11.31 -5.18
CA ILE A 147 13.03 11.20 -5.95
C ILE A 147 12.87 11.86 -7.31
N ALA A 148 13.55 12.97 -7.50
CA ALA A 148 13.58 13.77 -8.73
C ALA A 148 14.73 13.33 -9.65
N ARG A 149 14.47 13.25 -10.96
CA ARG A 149 15.44 12.82 -11.98
C ARG A 149 15.42 13.80 -13.17
N PRO A 150 15.81 15.04 -12.97
CA PRO A 150 15.71 16.04 -14.02
C PRO A 150 16.61 15.74 -15.23
N LEU A 151 17.74 15.02 -15.04
CA LEU A 151 18.65 14.69 -16.14
C LEU A 151 18.12 13.60 -17.09
N LEU A 152 16.93 13.03 -16.89
CA LEU A 152 16.31 12.15 -17.88
C LEU A 152 16.08 12.86 -19.23
N ALA A 153 16.04 14.21 -19.25
CA ALA A 153 15.94 15.01 -20.44
C ALA A 153 17.20 14.99 -21.32
N ILE A 154 18.37 14.70 -20.75
CA ILE A 154 19.68 14.84 -21.44
C ILE A 154 20.50 13.56 -21.34
N GLY A 155 21.42 13.40 -22.31
CA GLY A 155 22.33 12.27 -22.34
C GLY A 155 23.63 12.51 -21.56
N ARG A 156 24.38 11.44 -21.37
CA ARG A 156 25.71 11.51 -20.70
C ARG A 156 26.73 12.37 -21.42
N LYS A 157 26.63 12.51 -22.75
CA LYS A 157 27.45 13.43 -23.50
C LYS A 157 27.24 14.89 -23.07
N ASP A 158 25.99 15.23 -22.77
CA ASP A 158 25.61 16.58 -22.35
C ASP A 158 26.11 16.85 -20.92
N THR A 159 26.04 15.89 -20.00
CA THR A 159 26.58 16.06 -18.64
C THR A 159 28.07 16.27 -18.62
N ILE A 160 28.82 15.56 -19.48
CA ILE A 160 30.26 15.75 -19.68
C ILE A 160 30.54 17.16 -20.24
N ALA A 161 29.74 17.62 -21.23
CA ALA A 161 29.89 18.96 -21.80
C ALA A 161 29.66 20.07 -20.76
N VAL A 162 28.66 19.92 -19.88
CA VAL A 162 28.41 20.84 -18.76
C VAL A 162 29.62 20.91 -17.81
N CYS A 163 30.17 19.77 -17.40
CA CYS A 163 31.35 19.73 -16.55
C CYS A 163 32.57 20.41 -17.22
N ARG A 164 32.76 20.16 -18.53
CA ARG A 164 33.85 20.79 -19.32
C ARG A 164 33.68 22.30 -19.39
N ALA A 165 32.46 22.79 -19.69
CA ALA A 165 32.18 24.22 -19.74
C ALA A 165 32.44 24.92 -18.40
N ALA A 166 32.11 24.25 -17.27
CA ALA A 166 32.41 24.72 -15.94
C ALA A 166 33.90 24.58 -15.51
N ARG A 167 34.74 24.01 -16.35
CA ARG A 167 36.16 23.68 -16.06
C ARG A 167 36.31 22.79 -14.82
N ILE A 168 35.41 21.83 -14.65
CA ILE A 168 35.45 20.84 -13.57
C ILE A 168 35.79 19.48 -14.17
N ARG A 169 36.77 18.80 -13.59
CA ARG A 169 37.11 17.41 -13.91
C ARG A 169 36.41 16.48 -12.91
N PRO A 170 35.33 15.78 -13.31
CA PRO A 170 34.64 14.85 -12.43
C PRO A 170 35.52 13.67 -12.02
N LEU A 171 35.14 13.04 -10.90
CA LEU A 171 35.77 11.81 -10.45
C LEU A 171 35.43 10.65 -11.39
N ALA A 172 36.42 9.80 -11.66
CA ALA A 172 36.21 8.57 -12.44
C ALA A 172 36.16 7.36 -11.51
N ASP A 173 35.06 6.59 -11.61
CA ASP A 173 34.94 5.33 -10.87
C ASP A 173 35.29 4.15 -11.80
N PRO A 174 36.39 3.41 -11.53
CA PRO A 174 36.79 2.26 -12.33
C PRO A 174 35.75 1.15 -12.40
N THR A 175 34.88 1.00 -11.37
CA THR A 175 33.84 -0.03 -11.33
C THR A 175 32.79 0.11 -12.43
N ASN A 176 32.63 1.32 -13.00
CA ASN A 176 31.76 1.60 -14.14
C ASN A 176 32.17 0.87 -15.44
N ARG A 177 33.36 0.28 -15.49
CA ARG A 177 33.85 -0.51 -16.63
C ARG A 177 33.74 -2.01 -16.44
N SER A 178 33.31 -2.48 -15.25
CA SER A 178 33.24 -3.91 -14.95
C SER A 178 32.04 -4.56 -15.63
N LEU A 179 32.27 -5.52 -16.52
CA LEU A 179 31.23 -6.29 -17.21
C LEU A 179 30.55 -7.34 -16.33
N LYS A 180 30.96 -7.47 -15.07
CA LYS A 180 30.26 -8.33 -14.08
C LYS A 180 28.81 -7.89 -13.84
N PHE A 181 28.54 -6.59 -13.99
CA PHE A 181 27.21 -6.02 -13.76
C PHE A 181 26.40 -5.97 -15.06
N ALA A 182 25.19 -6.49 -15.04
CA ALA A 182 24.30 -6.51 -16.20
C ALA A 182 24.07 -5.10 -16.79
N ARG A 183 23.98 -4.08 -15.93
CA ARG A 183 23.82 -2.69 -16.35
C ARG A 183 25.02 -2.19 -17.16
N ASN A 184 26.24 -2.52 -16.72
CA ASN A 184 27.45 -2.15 -17.45
C ASN A 184 27.55 -2.89 -18.79
N ARG A 185 27.12 -4.16 -18.88
CA ARG A 185 27.02 -4.87 -20.16
C ARG A 185 26.08 -4.19 -21.13
N VAL A 186 24.89 -3.79 -20.67
CA VAL A 186 23.96 -3.04 -21.52
C VAL A 186 24.61 -1.74 -22.01
N ARG A 187 25.26 -0.99 -21.12
CA ARG A 187 25.93 0.28 -21.41
C ARG A 187 27.08 0.15 -22.41
N LEU A 188 27.95 -0.85 -22.22
CA LEU A 188 29.20 -0.97 -22.93
C LEU A 188 29.11 -1.84 -24.18
N GLU A 189 28.16 -2.76 -24.24
CA GLU A 189 28.05 -3.73 -25.33
C GLU A 189 26.77 -3.56 -26.16
N VAL A 190 25.61 -3.39 -25.51
CA VAL A 190 24.31 -3.38 -26.20
C VAL A 190 24.00 -2.00 -26.79
N LEU A 191 24.00 -0.94 -25.97
CA LEU A 191 23.69 0.42 -26.44
C LEU A 191 24.63 0.90 -27.57
N PRO A 192 25.94 0.63 -27.55
CA PRO A 192 26.80 0.99 -28.69
C PRO A 192 26.46 0.26 -29.99
N LYS A 193 26.00 -1.00 -29.91
CA LYS A 193 25.52 -1.76 -31.09
C LYS A 193 24.23 -1.18 -31.63
N LEU A 194 23.27 -0.84 -30.74
CA LEU A 194 22.04 -0.16 -31.14
C LEU A 194 22.31 1.23 -31.75
N ALA A 195 23.30 1.97 -31.24
CA ALA A 195 23.70 3.26 -31.76
C ALA A 195 24.29 3.17 -33.18
N LYS A 196 24.87 2.04 -33.59
CA LYS A 196 25.28 1.80 -34.97
C LYS A 196 24.10 1.66 -35.93
N ILE A 197 22.96 1.16 -35.43
CA ILE A 197 21.73 1.04 -36.22
C ILE A 197 20.99 2.39 -36.24
N ASN A 198 20.85 3.01 -35.07
CA ASN A 198 20.24 4.33 -34.91
C ASN A 198 21.07 5.17 -33.93
N PRO A 199 21.77 6.20 -34.37
CA PRO A 199 22.58 7.08 -33.51
C PRO A 199 21.76 7.68 -32.33
N ARG A 200 20.44 7.78 -32.46
CA ARG A 200 19.52 8.26 -31.44
C ARG A 200 18.77 7.13 -30.71
N ALA A 201 19.34 5.92 -30.65
CA ALA A 201 18.69 4.77 -30.02
C ALA A 201 18.30 5.03 -28.54
N SER A 202 19.20 5.64 -27.73
CA SER A 202 18.89 6.00 -26.34
C SER A 202 17.68 6.96 -26.23
N GLU A 203 17.57 7.92 -27.17
CA GLU A 203 16.42 8.84 -27.22
C GLU A 203 15.13 8.13 -27.61
N ALA A 204 15.19 7.23 -28.58
CA ALA A 204 14.03 6.46 -29.04
C ALA A 204 13.49 5.56 -27.90
N ILE A 205 14.40 4.88 -27.17
CA ILE A 205 14.04 4.05 -26.02
C ILE A 205 13.45 4.89 -24.89
N ALA A 206 14.01 6.08 -24.62
CA ALA A 206 13.47 6.98 -23.58
C ALA A 206 12.07 7.48 -23.94
N ARG A 207 11.83 7.89 -25.21
CA ARG A 207 10.48 8.28 -25.67
C ARG A 207 9.47 7.13 -25.57
N PHE A 208 9.90 5.91 -25.90
CA PHE A 208 9.05 4.74 -25.69
C PHE A 208 8.68 4.55 -24.23
N ALA A 209 9.64 4.74 -23.30
CA ALA A 209 9.38 4.66 -21.87
C ALA A 209 8.40 5.74 -21.39
N GLU A 210 8.48 6.96 -21.93
CA GLU A 210 7.53 8.05 -21.65
C GLU A 210 6.12 7.69 -22.11
N ALA A 211 5.95 7.25 -23.35
CA ALA A 211 4.66 6.79 -23.85
C ALA A 211 4.08 5.61 -23.04
N ALA A 212 4.93 4.65 -22.65
CA ALA A 212 4.53 3.56 -21.77
C ALA A 212 4.09 4.05 -20.36
N ALA A 213 4.74 5.11 -19.85
CA ALA A 213 4.38 5.72 -18.58
C ALA A 213 3.04 6.47 -18.63
N GLU A 214 2.76 7.17 -19.74
CA GLU A 214 1.47 7.84 -19.98
C GLU A 214 0.32 6.84 -20.05
N LEU A 215 0.44 5.81 -20.89
CA LEU A 215 -0.56 4.75 -20.99
C LEU A 215 -0.79 4.03 -19.66
N GLN A 216 0.28 3.84 -18.87
CA GLN A 216 0.14 3.27 -17.54
C GLN A 216 -0.60 4.20 -16.59
N PHE A 217 -0.31 5.49 -16.63
CA PHE A 217 -0.94 6.49 -15.75
C PHE A 217 -2.45 6.59 -16.03
N GLU A 218 -2.86 6.71 -17.29
CA GLU A 218 -4.27 6.70 -17.67
C GLU A 218 -4.98 5.45 -17.16
N GLY A 219 -4.42 4.28 -17.46
CA GLY A 219 -4.99 3.03 -16.96
C GLY A 219 -4.93 2.87 -15.43
N ASP A 220 -4.03 3.52 -14.70
CA ASP A 220 -4.00 3.51 -13.23
C ASP A 220 -5.11 4.41 -12.64
N VAL A 221 -5.49 5.50 -13.31
CA VAL A 221 -6.65 6.35 -12.93
C VAL A 221 -7.94 5.54 -13.04
N ASP A 222 -8.17 4.87 -14.19
CA ASP A 222 -9.35 4.03 -14.39
C ASP A 222 -9.44 2.90 -13.36
N VAL A 223 -8.29 2.28 -13.05
CA VAL A 223 -8.21 1.22 -12.05
C VAL A 223 -8.47 1.74 -10.65
N ALA A 224 -7.95 2.92 -10.29
CA ALA A 224 -8.18 3.54 -8.98
C ALA A 224 -9.66 3.88 -8.79
N GLU A 225 -10.32 4.41 -9.84
CA GLU A 225 -11.75 4.71 -9.80
C GLU A 225 -12.59 3.43 -9.69
N ALA A 226 -12.27 2.38 -10.46
CA ALA A 226 -12.93 1.10 -10.36
C ALA A 226 -12.75 0.47 -8.97
N LEU A 227 -11.54 0.55 -8.39
CA LEU A 227 -11.26 0.06 -7.05
C LEU A 227 -12.04 0.86 -5.98
N SER A 228 -12.10 2.19 -6.12
CA SER A 228 -12.86 3.05 -5.20
C SER A 228 -14.33 2.66 -5.17
N ARG A 229 -14.94 2.41 -6.35
CA ARG A 229 -16.33 1.95 -6.46
C ARG A 229 -16.56 0.53 -5.91
N ALA A 230 -15.54 -0.32 -5.99
CA ALA A 230 -15.60 -1.70 -5.51
C ALA A 230 -15.27 -1.85 -4.02
N ARG A 231 -14.86 -0.79 -3.33
CA ARG A 231 -14.57 -0.85 -1.89
C ARG A 231 -15.85 -0.92 -1.07
N ASP A 232 -15.85 -1.85 -0.14
CA ASP A 232 -16.80 -1.94 0.95
C ASP A 232 -16.00 -1.95 2.26
N ASN A 233 -15.85 -0.77 2.86
CA ASN A 233 -15.02 -0.55 4.04
C ASN A 233 -13.55 -0.99 3.81
N GLU A 234 -13.05 -1.96 4.58
CA GLU A 234 -11.70 -2.51 4.46
C GLU A 234 -11.58 -3.67 3.44
N ALA A 235 -12.68 -4.05 2.80
CA ALA A 235 -12.74 -5.13 1.83
C ALA A 235 -12.96 -4.61 0.40
N VAL A 236 -12.70 -5.46 -0.59
CA VAL A 236 -12.98 -5.22 -2.00
C VAL A 236 -14.04 -6.20 -2.45
N VAL A 237 -15.14 -5.69 -2.98
CA VAL A 237 -16.20 -6.49 -3.61
C VAL A 237 -15.71 -6.99 -4.95
N ILE A 238 -15.39 -8.28 -5.06
CA ILE A 238 -14.75 -8.88 -6.25
C ILE A 238 -15.65 -8.73 -7.49
N ALA A 239 -16.95 -8.96 -7.34
CA ALA A 239 -17.92 -8.87 -8.43
C ALA A 239 -18.08 -7.44 -9.00
N ALA A 240 -17.79 -6.41 -8.21
CA ALA A 240 -17.83 -5.02 -8.68
C ALA A 240 -16.64 -4.64 -9.59
N LEU A 241 -15.60 -5.48 -9.65
CA LEU A 241 -14.45 -5.26 -10.52
C LEU A 241 -14.62 -5.98 -11.85
N ALA A 242 -14.67 -5.24 -12.94
CA ALA A 242 -14.66 -5.81 -14.28
C ALA A 242 -13.41 -6.70 -14.51
N PRO A 243 -13.50 -7.84 -15.21
CA PRO A 243 -12.38 -8.74 -15.41
C PRO A 243 -11.11 -8.07 -15.96
N ALA A 244 -11.26 -7.11 -16.87
CA ALA A 244 -10.14 -6.41 -17.50
C ALA A 244 -9.29 -5.59 -16.54
N VAL A 245 -9.86 -5.06 -15.46
CA VAL A 245 -9.17 -4.21 -14.47
C VAL A 245 -8.92 -4.93 -13.14
N ARG A 246 -9.56 -6.07 -12.92
CA ARG A 246 -9.55 -6.80 -11.62
C ARG A 246 -8.14 -7.06 -11.10
N SER A 247 -7.28 -7.66 -11.90
CA SER A 247 -5.89 -7.98 -11.51
C SER A 247 -5.10 -6.74 -11.07
N ARG A 248 -5.25 -5.64 -11.80
CA ARG A 248 -4.57 -4.37 -11.48
C ARG A 248 -5.17 -3.71 -10.24
N ALA A 249 -6.49 -3.70 -10.10
CA ALA A 249 -7.20 -3.16 -8.95
C ALA A 249 -6.82 -3.91 -7.66
N LEU A 250 -6.77 -5.23 -7.69
CA LEU A 250 -6.34 -6.04 -6.55
C LEU A 250 -4.87 -5.83 -6.20
N ALA A 251 -3.99 -5.68 -7.20
CA ALA A 251 -2.58 -5.34 -6.95
C ALA A 251 -2.41 -3.92 -6.39
N MET A 252 -3.26 -2.97 -6.78
CA MET A 252 -3.30 -1.62 -6.21
C MET A 252 -3.78 -1.65 -4.77
N ALA A 253 -4.91 -2.32 -4.48
CA ALA A 253 -5.41 -2.51 -3.13
C ALA A 253 -4.37 -3.16 -2.20
N TRP A 254 -3.64 -4.16 -2.71
CA TRP A 254 -2.54 -4.79 -1.97
C TRP A 254 -1.45 -3.80 -1.60
N ARG A 255 -1.00 -3.00 -2.56
CA ARG A 255 0.05 -1.98 -2.32
C ARG A 255 -0.40 -0.93 -1.31
N GLU A 256 -1.63 -0.48 -1.38
CA GLU A 256 -2.19 0.48 -0.43
C GLU A 256 -2.24 -0.08 0.99
N ALA A 257 -2.67 -1.34 1.14
CA ALA A 257 -2.79 -1.98 2.45
C ALA A 257 -1.42 -2.34 3.07
N THR A 258 -0.47 -2.84 2.26
CA THR A 258 0.78 -3.45 2.76
C THR A 258 2.03 -2.60 2.52
N GLY A 259 1.95 -1.59 1.65
CA GLY A 259 3.11 -0.83 1.15
C GLY A 259 3.98 -1.60 0.16
N GLN A 260 3.64 -2.86 -0.17
CA GLN A 260 4.43 -3.72 -1.06
C GLN A 260 3.72 -4.03 -2.37
N GLY A 261 4.49 -4.18 -3.45
CA GLY A 261 3.96 -4.57 -4.76
C GLY A 261 3.87 -6.08 -4.94
N LEU A 262 2.85 -6.54 -5.68
CA LEU A 262 2.73 -7.94 -6.08
C LEU A 262 3.50 -8.22 -7.38
N GLY A 263 4.41 -9.19 -7.36
CA GLY A 263 5.03 -9.73 -8.58
C GLY A 263 4.03 -10.52 -9.44
N ALA A 264 4.39 -10.84 -10.69
CA ALA A 264 3.51 -11.52 -11.65
C ALA A 264 2.94 -12.85 -11.12
N ARG A 265 3.78 -13.67 -10.45
CA ARG A 265 3.35 -14.94 -9.82
C ARG A 265 2.29 -14.70 -8.74
N HIS A 266 2.51 -13.71 -7.87
CA HIS A 266 1.59 -13.40 -6.77
C HIS A 266 0.27 -12.83 -7.29
N ARG A 267 0.29 -12.00 -8.34
CA ARG A 267 -0.94 -11.51 -8.99
C ARG A 267 -1.80 -12.65 -9.52
N LYS A 268 -1.19 -13.62 -10.23
CA LYS A 268 -1.90 -14.83 -10.69
C LYS A 268 -2.49 -15.62 -9.53
N ALA A 269 -1.79 -15.72 -8.41
CA ALA A 269 -2.29 -16.42 -7.22
C ALA A 269 -3.50 -15.70 -6.61
N VAL A 270 -3.50 -14.35 -6.55
CA VAL A 270 -4.66 -13.55 -6.11
C VAL A 270 -5.82 -13.69 -7.09
N GLU A 271 -5.56 -13.68 -8.40
CA GLU A 271 -6.58 -13.92 -9.42
C GLU A 271 -7.24 -15.29 -9.23
N ALA A 272 -6.44 -16.35 -9.03
CA ALA A 272 -6.95 -17.69 -8.74
C ALA A 272 -7.75 -17.75 -7.43
N LEU A 273 -7.33 -17.02 -6.39
CA LEU A 273 -8.06 -16.89 -5.14
C LEU A 273 -9.44 -16.26 -5.36
N THR A 274 -9.54 -15.29 -6.26
CA THR A 274 -10.77 -14.52 -6.55
C THR A 274 -11.60 -15.08 -7.72
N ALA A 275 -11.21 -16.20 -8.32
CA ALA A 275 -11.91 -16.81 -9.44
C ALA A 275 -13.27 -17.43 -9.04
N THR A 276 -13.45 -17.78 -7.76
CA THR A 276 -14.70 -18.30 -7.21
C THR A 276 -15.19 -17.39 -6.09
N GLU A 277 -16.51 -17.32 -5.88
CA GLU A 277 -17.11 -16.48 -4.84
C GLU A 277 -17.52 -17.29 -3.61
N ASP A 278 -17.56 -18.61 -3.70
CA ASP A 278 -18.04 -19.48 -2.64
C ASP A 278 -16.98 -19.79 -1.55
N GLY A 279 -17.45 -19.80 -0.30
CA GLY A 279 -16.69 -20.18 0.88
C GLY A 279 -15.58 -19.17 1.24
N SER A 280 -14.70 -19.56 2.14
CA SER A 280 -13.58 -18.75 2.62
C SER A 280 -12.24 -19.41 2.25
N ARG A 281 -11.31 -18.65 1.71
CA ARG A 281 -9.93 -19.07 1.44
C ARG A 281 -8.96 -17.96 1.75
N SER A 282 -7.74 -18.30 2.13
CA SER A 282 -6.67 -17.33 2.38
C SER A 282 -5.39 -17.69 1.65
N LEU A 283 -4.58 -16.67 1.40
CA LEU A 283 -3.29 -16.78 0.72
C LEU A 283 -2.29 -15.86 1.41
N ASP A 284 -1.19 -16.43 1.89
CA ASP A 284 -0.08 -15.66 2.44
C ASP A 284 0.81 -15.14 1.31
N LEU A 285 1.12 -13.85 1.38
CA LEU A 285 1.86 -13.12 0.36
C LEU A 285 2.87 -12.18 1.04
N PRO A 286 3.93 -11.75 0.35
CA PRO A 286 4.87 -10.80 0.92
C PRO A 286 4.19 -9.54 1.45
N GLY A 287 4.33 -9.28 2.76
CA GLY A 287 3.78 -8.11 3.45
C GLY A 287 2.38 -8.28 4.03
N GLY A 288 1.74 -9.47 3.88
CA GLY A 288 0.42 -9.69 4.46
C GLY A 288 -0.30 -10.94 3.97
N ARG A 289 -1.58 -10.99 4.27
CA ARG A 289 -2.48 -12.09 3.90
C ARG A 289 -3.68 -11.56 3.12
N ALA A 290 -3.98 -12.20 1.99
CA ALA A 290 -5.22 -12.02 1.24
C ALA A 290 -6.25 -13.04 1.70
N ILE A 291 -7.43 -12.59 2.13
CA ILE A 291 -8.51 -13.43 2.62
C ILE A 291 -9.73 -13.19 1.74
N ARG A 292 -10.18 -14.22 1.03
CA ARG A 292 -11.43 -14.18 0.30
C ARG A 292 -12.55 -14.82 1.11
N GLU A 293 -13.64 -14.09 1.29
CA GLU A 293 -14.80 -14.53 2.04
C GLU A 293 -16.07 -14.11 1.27
N TYR A 294 -16.79 -15.09 0.72
CA TYR A 294 -18.11 -14.88 0.08
C TYR A 294 -18.17 -13.71 -0.94
N GLY A 295 -17.18 -13.64 -1.85
CA GLY A 295 -17.10 -12.58 -2.86
C GLY A 295 -16.47 -11.28 -2.39
N LEU A 296 -16.01 -11.20 -1.15
CA LEU A 296 -15.20 -10.12 -0.61
C LEU A 296 -13.73 -10.51 -0.54
N LEU A 297 -12.83 -9.61 -0.89
CA LEU A 297 -11.40 -9.76 -0.65
C LEU A 297 -10.97 -8.77 0.43
N ARG A 298 -10.46 -9.30 1.53
CA ARG A 298 -9.82 -8.52 2.59
C ARG A 298 -8.30 -8.70 2.52
N ILE A 299 -7.57 -7.62 2.72
CA ILE A 299 -6.10 -7.63 2.76
C ILE A 299 -5.68 -7.24 4.18
N VAL A 300 -4.95 -8.14 4.85
CA VAL A 300 -4.44 -7.93 6.21
C VAL A 300 -2.92 -7.80 6.11
N ALA A 301 -2.38 -6.63 6.43
CA ALA A 301 -0.94 -6.40 6.46
C ALA A 301 -0.30 -7.04 7.71
N ASP A 302 0.94 -7.54 7.58
CA ASP A 302 1.67 -8.21 8.67
C ASP A 302 1.86 -7.34 9.93
N ARG A 303 1.72 -6.01 9.79
CA ARG A 303 1.86 -5.04 10.90
C ARG A 303 0.57 -4.84 11.70
N LEU A 304 -0.57 -5.33 11.19
CA LEU A 304 -1.86 -5.19 11.87
C LEU A 304 -2.11 -6.44 12.72
N VAL A 305 -1.71 -6.38 13.98
CA VAL A 305 -2.21 -7.32 14.99
C VAL A 305 -3.68 -7.00 15.20
N GLU A 306 -4.57 -7.96 14.89
CA GLU A 306 -6.01 -7.83 15.16
C GLU A 306 -6.21 -7.57 16.67
N ARG A 307 -6.54 -6.33 17.03
CA ARG A 307 -7.01 -5.99 18.38
C ARG A 307 -8.49 -6.29 18.44
N SER A 308 -8.88 -7.25 19.26
CA SER A 308 -10.28 -7.37 19.70
C SER A 308 -10.43 -6.64 21.02
N ASP A 309 -11.57 -5.95 21.18
CA ASP A 309 -11.88 -5.32 22.45
C ASP A 309 -12.10 -6.37 23.54
N PRO A 310 -11.67 -6.14 24.77
CA PRO A 310 -11.89 -7.06 25.87
C PRO A 310 -13.37 -7.20 26.20
N ALA A 311 -13.75 -8.27 26.93
CA ALA A 311 -15.10 -8.41 27.47
C ALA A 311 -15.44 -7.21 28.34
N THR A 312 -16.53 -6.52 28.03
CA THR A 312 -16.92 -5.26 28.65
C THR A 312 -18.30 -5.38 29.31
N PRO A 313 -18.46 -5.09 30.63
CA PRO A 313 -19.73 -5.09 31.29
C PRO A 313 -20.71 -4.07 30.71
N LEU A 314 -21.98 -4.42 30.59
CA LEU A 314 -23.02 -3.49 30.15
C LEU A 314 -23.58 -2.75 31.40
N GLU A 315 -23.32 -1.44 31.47
CA GLU A 315 -23.75 -0.57 32.54
C GLU A 315 -25.05 0.17 32.17
N LEU A 316 -25.98 0.33 33.17
CA LEU A 316 -27.23 1.02 32.93
C LEU A 316 -27.00 2.50 32.55
N ARG A 317 -27.66 2.97 31.50
CA ARG A 317 -27.62 4.34 30.95
C ARG A 317 -26.21 4.80 30.49
N ARG A 318 -25.28 3.87 30.26
CA ARG A 318 -23.98 4.15 29.72
C ARG A 318 -23.88 3.60 28.29
N GLU A 319 -23.46 4.43 27.36
CA GLU A 319 -23.12 3.99 26.00
C GLU A 319 -21.76 3.27 26.02
N ILE A 320 -21.70 2.12 25.40
CA ILE A 320 -20.49 1.34 25.20
C ILE A 320 -20.26 1.21 23.70
N ILE A 321 -19.05 1.57 23.26
CA ILE A 321 -18.57 1.30 21.92
C ILE A 321 -17.65 0.08 22.01
N TRP A 322 -18.04 -1.01 21.32
CA TRP A 322 -17.29 -2.25 21.31
C TRP A 322 -17.10 -2.72 19.87
N ASN A 323 -15.86 -2.75 19.38
CA ASN A 323 -15.52 -3.04 17.97
C ASN A 323 -16.42 -2.26 16.98
N ASP A 324 -16.61 -0.96 17.21
CA ASP A 324 -17.45 -0.03 16.44
C ASP A 324 -18.99 -0.25 16.59
N TRP A 325 -19.43 -1.26 17.32
CA TRP A 325 -20.84 -1.42 17.69
C TRP A 325 -21.19 -0.52 18.87
N ARG A 326 -22.35 0.10 18.83
CA ARG A 326 -22.86 0.93 19.94
C ARG A 326 -23.92 0.17 20.72
N LEU A 327 -23.76 0.08 22.02
CA LEU A 327 -24.65 -0.61 22.92
C LEU A 327 -25.10 0.33 24.04
N ILE A 328 -26.41 0.41 24.29
CA ILE A 328 -26.95 1.25 25.37
C ILE A 328 -27.98 0.42 26.12
N LEU A 329 -27.75 0.19 27.41
CA LEU A 329 -28.68 -0.45 28.31
C LEU A 329 -29.52 0.60 29.05
N GLY A 330 -30.84 0.63 28.83
CA GLY A 330 -31.77 1.55 29.52
C GLY A 330 -31.80 2.97 28.97
N GLY A 331 -31.45 3.16 27.68
CA GLY A 331 -31.51 4.45 26.98
C GLY A 331 -32.05 4.30 25.56
N PRO A 332 -32.49 5.41 24.91
CA PRO A 332 -32.85 5.39 23.48
C PRO A 332 -31.62 5.23 22.62
N ALA A 333 -31.68 4.44 21.54
CA ALA A 333 -30.64 4.39 20.54
C ALA A 333 -30.93 5.40 19.43
N ASN A 334 -30.05 6.34 19.23
CA ASN A 334 -30.15 7.38 18.20
C ASN A 334 -29.38 6.99 16.91
N ALA A 335 -29.59 5.78 16.38
CA ALA A 335 -28.89 5.34 15.19
C ALA A 335 -29.79 4.50 14.26
N ASN A 336 -29.53 4.57 12.94
CA ASN A 336 -30.15 3.68 11.97
C ASN A 336 -29.66 2.23 12.16
N GLY A 337 -30.56 1.23 11.98
CA GLY A 337 -30.20 -0.19 12.10
C GLY A 337 -30.12 -0.71 13.53
N VAL A 338 -30.88 -0.12 14.44
CA VAL A 338 -30.92 -0.54 15.83
C VAL A 338 -31.74 -1.81 16.00
N GLN A 339 -31.22 -2.77 16.76
CA GLN A 339 -31.97 -3.88 17.32
C GLN A 339 -32.13 -3.69 18.83
N GLU A 340 -33.28 -4.06 19.36
CA GLU A 340 -33.59 -3.87 20.75
C GLU A 340 -34.02 -5.20 21.39
N ALA A 341 -33.45 -5.48 22.55
CA ALA A 341 -33.82 -6.62 23.38
C ALA A 341 -34.29 -6.14 24.75
N GLU A 342 -35.20 -6.88 25.38
CA GLU A 342 -35.71 -6.61 26.74
C GLU A 342 -34.95 -7.47 27.75
N VAL A 343 -34.17 -6.80 28.61
CA VAL A 343 -33.28 -7.42 29.59
C VAL A 343 -34.04 -7.61 30.90
N PRO A 344 -34.20 -8.85 31.39
CA PRO A 344 -34.80 -9.11 32.68
C PRO A 344 -34.04 -8.43 33.83
N LYS A 345 -34.75 -7.91 34.83
CA LYS A 345 -34.15 -7.22 35.99
C LYS A 345 -33.02 -7.99 36.65
N LYS A 346 -33.13 -9.33 36.73
CA LYS A 346 -32.11 -10.23 37.28
C LYS A 346 -30.80 -10.29 36.51
N LEU A 347 -30.76 -9.86 35.23
CA LEU A 347 -29.60 -9.88 34.38
C LEU A 347 -28.94 -8.51 34.25
N LEU A 348 -29.52 -7.41 34.69
CA LEU A 348 -29.06 -6.03 34.49
C LEU A 348 -27.61 -5.76 34.92
N ARG A 349 -27.07 -6.53 35.86
CA ARG A 349 -25.66 -6.40 36.32
C ARG A 349 -24.78 -7.58 35.95
N LYS A 350 -25.30 -8.50 35.15
CA LYS A 350 -24.59 -9.74 34.76
C LYS A 350 -24.23 -9.80 33.29
N LEU A 351 -24.73 -8.86 32.49
CA LEU A 351 -24.48 -8.85 31.07
C LEU A 351 -23.11 -8.22 30.72
N VAL A 352 -22.41 -8.90 29.85
CA VAL A 352 -21.20 -8.42 29.22
C VAL A 352 -21.33 -8.50 27.70
N VAL A 353 -20.70 -7.57 26.97
CA VAL A 353 -20.43 -7.72 25.54
C VAL A 353 -19.02 -8.27 25.38
N ARG A 354 -18.87 -9.31 24.57
CA ARG A 354 -17.60 -9.97 24.30
C ARG A 354 -17.55 -10.55 22.90
N GLN A 355 -16.36 -10.93 22.46
CA GLN A 355 -16.21 -11.77 21.26
C GLN A 355 -16.77 -13.19 21.52
N ARG A 356 -17.08 -13.91 20.44
CA ARG A 356 -17.42 -15.32 20.53
C ARG A 356 -16.24 -16.12 21.10
N LEU A 357 -16.56 -17.15 21.89
CA LEU A 357 -15.58 -18.14 22.36
C LEU A 357 -15.81 -19.47 21.66
N ASP A 358 -14.75 -20.29 21.61
CA ASP A 358 -14.89 -21.65 21.08
C ASP A 358 -15.78 -22.48 22.02
N GLY A 359 -16.75 -23.15 21.43
CA GLY A 359 -17.75 -23.89 22.19
C GLY A 359 -19.05 -23.13 22.54
N ASP A 360 -19.10 -21.80 22.29
CA ASP A 360 -20.34 -21.03 22.50
C ASP A 360 -21.54 -21.67 21.78
N ARG A 361 -22.64 -21.82 22.53
CA ARG A 361 -23.90 -22.33 22.02
C ARG A 361 -25.03 -21.37 22.37
N MET A 362 -26.05 -21.39 21.55
CA MET A 362 -27.29 -20.65 21.79
C MET A 362 -28.51 -21.47 21.41
N THR A 363 -29.60 -21.27 22.14
CA THR A 363 -30.88 -21.90 21.83
C THR A 363 -31.62 -21.05 20.79
N THR A 364 -31.89 -21.63 19.63
CA THR A 364 -32.68 -21.02 18.55
C THR A 364 -33.72 -22.02 18.07
N GLY A 365 -35.01 -21.62 17.96
CA GLY A 365 -36.09 -22.51 17.53
C GLY A 365 -36.25 -23.78 18.39
N GLY A 366 -35.94 -23.70 19.68
CA GLY A 366 -36.03 -24.83 20.62
C GLY A 366 -34.84 -25.81 20.58
N HIS A 367 -33.82 -25.58 19.76
CA HIS A 367 -32.64 -26.43 19.67
C HIS A 367 -31.34 -25.67 20.01
N GLN A 368 -30.40 -26.34 20.67
CA GLN A 368 -29.08 -25.80 20.92
C GLN A 368 -28.20 -25.88 19.65
N LYS A 369 -27.75 -24.75 19.12
CA LYS A 369 -26.88 -24.65 17.98
C LYS A 369 -25.54 -24.01 18.37
N LYS A 370 -24.43 -24.48 17.78
CA LYS A 370 -23.13 -23.82 17.99
C LYS A 370 -23.17 -22.44 17.34
N LEU A 371 -22.62 -21.44 18.03
CA LEU A 371 -22.58 -20.08 17.53
C LEU A 371 -21.79 -19.98 16.22
N GLN A 372 -20.74 -20.80 16.05
CA GLN A 372 -19.98 -20.89 14.81
C GLN A 372 -20.85 -21.30 13.60
N ASP A 373 -21.79 -22.22 13.79
CA ASP A 373 -22.69 -22.68 12.72
C ASP A 373 -23.68 -21.57 12.34
N LEU A 374 -24.18 -20.82 13.33
CA LEU A 374 -25.06 -19.66 13.10
C LEU A 374 -24.34 -18.59 12.23
N PHE A 375 -23.09 -18.27 12.55
CA PHE A 375 -22.29 -17.35 11.74
C PHE A 375 -22.06 -17.86 10.32
N THR A 376 -21.84 -19.18 10.16
CA THR A 376 -21.61 -19.81 8.86
C THR A 376 -22.87 -19.80 8.00
N ASP A 377 -24.02 -20.15 8.59
CA ASP A 377 -25.31 -20.14 7.92
C ASP A 377 -25.74 -18.74 7.50
N ALA A 378 -25.40 -17.74 8.33
CA ALA A 378 -25.58 -16.32 8.03
C ALA A 378 -24.56 -15.77 7.04
N LYS A 379 -23.58 -16.60 6.59
CA LYS A 379 -22.49 -16.22 5.70
C LYS A 379 -21.68 -15.02 6.22
N ILE A 380 -21.56 -14.88 7.55
CA ILE A 380 -20.73 -13.84 8.15
C ILE A 380 -19.26 -14.20 7.97
N PRO A 381 -18.43 -13.33 7.38
CA PRO A 381 -17.00 -13.54 7.19
C PRO A 381 -16.28 -13.90 8.50
N ALA A 382 -15.31 -14.82 8.48
CA ALA A 382 -14.60 -15.26 9.67
C ALA A 382 -13.89 -14.11 10.40
N SER A 383 -13.38 -13.13 9.65
CA SER A 383 -12.80 -11.89 10.16
C SER A 383 -13.78 -11.04 10.97
N GLU A 384 -15.05 -10.97 10.55
CA GLU A 384 -16.09 -10.22 11.26
C GLU A 384 -16.62 -10.95 12.49
N ARG A 385 -16.58 -12.29 12.51
CA ARG A 385 -17.11 -13.09 13.62
C ARG A 385 -16.46 -12.76 14.97
N ARG A 386 -15.17 -12.38 14.97
CA ARG A 386 -14.45 -11.96 16.18
C ARG A 386 -14.85 -10.56 16.66
N ARG A 387 -15.25 -9.70 15.72
CA ARG A 387 -15.69 -8.33 15.99
C ARG A 387 -17.21 -8.23 16.20
N TRP A 388 -17.92 -9.35 16.08
CA TRP A 388 -19.36 -9.38 16.26
C TRP A 388 -19.72 -9.43 17.74
N PRO A 389 -20.62 -8.56 18.26
CA PRO A 389 -20.97 -8.54 19.67
C PRO A 389 -21.74 -9.79 20.05
N VAL A 390 -21.25 -10.46 21.07
CA VAL A 390 -21.97 -11.55 21.76
C VAL A 390 -22.35 -11.04 23.15
N ILE A 391 -23.65 -10.89 23.39
CA ILE A 391 -24.16 -10.51 24.69
C ILE A 391 -24.28 -11.78 25.54
N ALA A 392 -23.56 -11.84 26.64
CA ALA A 392 -23.41 -13.04 27.44
C ALA A 392 -23.53 -12.75 28.93
N THR A 393 -23.83 -13.81 29.69
CA THR A 393 -23.72 -13.88 31.17
C THR A 393 -22.64 -14.90 31.53
N GLU A 394 -22.44 -15.15 32.81
CA GLU A 394 -21.63 -16.27 33.31
C GLU A 394 -22.19 -17.63 32.88
N ASP A 395 -23.51 -17.73 32.69
CA ASP A 395 -24.20 -18.97 32.31
C ASP A 395 -24.10 -19.26 30.79
N GLY A 396 -23.60 -18.32 29.97
CA GLY A 396 -23.42 -18.50 28.52
C GLY A 396 -23.97 -17.35 27.66
N VAL A 397 -24.15 -17.63 26.37
CA VAL A 397 -24.63 -16.64 25.38
C VAL A 397 -26.10 -16.35 25.61
N TRP A 398 -26.42 -15.08 25.84
CA TRP A 398 -27.77 -14.61 26.05
C TRP A 398 -28.44 -14.10 24.75
N TRP A 399 -27.68 -13.34 23.93
CA TRP A 399 -28.19 -12.79 22.68
C TRP A 399 -27.01 -12.45 21.72
N VAL A 400 -27.26 -12.60 20.41
CA VAL A 400 -26.33 -12.20 19.36
C VAL A 400 -27.06 -11.27 18.37
N PRO A 401 -26.88 -9.96 18.50
CA PRO A 401 -27.55 -8.98 17.66
C PRO A 401 -27.34 -9.28 16.16
N GLY A 402 -28.42 -9.20 15.37
CA GLY A 402 -28.39 -9.46 13.93
C GLY A 402 -28.37 -10.93 13.50
N LEU A 403 -28.13 -11.86 14.42
CA LEU A 403 -28.08 -13.30 14.11
C LEU A 403 -29.24 -14.09 14.76
N THR A 404 -29.79 -13.57 15.85
CA THR A 404 -30.86 -14.24 16.57
C THR A 404 -31.94 -13.24 16.90
N GLU A 405 -33.17 -13.76 17.12
CA GLU A 405 -34.25 -12.89 17.56
C GLU A 405 -33.93 -12.25 18.92
N PRO A 406 -34.23 -10.95 19.06
CA PRO A 406 -34.01 -10.27 20.33
C PRO A 406 -34.92 -10.89 21.41
N PRO A 407 -34.39 -11.21 22.62
CA PRO A 407 -35.17 -11.67 23.74
C PRO A 407 -36.21 -10.64 24.15
N LYS A 408 -37.44 -11.12 24.45
CA LYS A 408 -38.56 -10.30 24.93
C LYS A 408 -38.86 -10.69 26.35
N ASP A 409 -38.99 -9.71 27.25
CA ASP A 409 -39.39 -9.88 28.64
C ASP A 409 -40.30 -8.72 29.04
N ALA A 410 -41.57 -8.96 29.22
CA ALA A 410 -42.54 -7.93 29.55
C ALA A 410 -42.17 -7.20 30.86
N GLY A 411 -41.78 -5.93 30.74
CA GLY A 411 -41.29 -5.10 31.86
C GLY A 411 -39.77 -5.15 32.07
N GLY A 412 -39.03 -5.74 31.15
CA GLY A 412 -37.56 -5.72 31.09
C GLY A 412 -36.99 -4.32 30.77
N THR A 413 -35.72 -4.15 31.03
CA THR A 413 -34.98 -2.93 30.63
C THR A 413 -34.50 -3.07 29.19
N ARG A 414 -34.71 -2.06 28.35
CA ARG A 414 -34.32 -2.07 26.96
C ARG A 414 -32.78 -2.07 26.80
N LEU A 415 -32.24 -2.99 26.02
CA LEU A 415 -30.88 -2.96 25.50
C LEU A 415 -30.94 -2.65 24.01
N ALA A 416 -30.45 -1.51 23.61
CA ALA A 416 -30.37 -1.11 22.21
C ALA A 416 -28.93 -1.36 21.68
N VAL A 417 -28.84 -1.98 20.51
CA VAL A 417 -27.57 -2.28 19.83
C VAL A 417 -27.66 -1.75 18.43
N ALA A 418 -26.74 -0.81 18.09
CA ALA A 418 -26.60 -0.25 16.76
C ALA A 418 -25.36 -0.85 16.11
N ALA A 419 -25.54 -1.30 14.88
CA ALA A 419 -24.44 -1.78 14.05
C ALA A 419 -23.54 -0.63 13.58
N PRO A 420 -22.25 -0.88 13.30
CA PRO A 420 -21.37 0.08 12.64
C PRO A 420 -21.97 0.58 11.33
N ALA A 421 -21.63 1.81 10.92
CA ALA A 421 -22.20 2.44 9.72
C ALA A 421 -22.01 1.63 8.43
N HIS A 422 -20.95 0.84 8.34
CA HIS A 422 -20.68 -0.03 7.20
C HIS A 422 -21.63 -1.25 7.10
N PHE A 423 -22.33 -1.63 8.17
CA PHE A 423 -23.40 -2.65 8.12
C PHE A 423 -24.73 -2.11 7.60
N GLY A 424 -24.85 -0.79 7.45
CA GLY A 424 -26.03 -0.11 6.89
C GLY A 424 -26.15 -0.18 5.36
N ASN A 425 -25.16 -0.71 4.65
CA ASN A 425 -25.21 -0.86 3.20
C ASN A 425 -26.20 -1.96 2.78
N GLU A 426 -26.99 -1.73 1.72
CA GLU A 426 -28.06 -2.62 1.23
C GLU A 426 -27.67 -4.09 1.11
N LEU A 427 -26.40 -4.37 0.80
CA LEU A 427 -25.86 -5.72 0.70
C LEU A 427 -25.90 -6.49 2.04
N TRP A 428 -25.66 -5.83 3.16
CA TRP A 428 -25.66 -6.45 4.49
C TRP A 428 -27.07 -6.54 5.07
N THR A 429 -27.86 -5.48 4.95
CA THR A 429 -29.26 -5.47 5.40
C THR A 429 -30.11 -6.49 4.65
N THR A 430 -29.88 -6.69 3.35
CA THR A 430 -30.57 -7.72 2.56
C THR A 430 -30.14 -9.12 2.96
N ARG A 431 -28.84 -9.37 3.23
CA ARG A 431 -28.35 -10.68 3.69
C ARG A 431 -28.84 -11.04 5.10
N VAL A 432 -28.81 -10.10 6.03
CA VAL A 432 -29.32 -10.31 7.39
C VAL A 432 -30.83 -10.55 7.37
N ARG A 433 -31.62 -9.81 6.56
CA ARG A 433 -33.05 -10.03 6.37
C ARG A 433 -33.38 -11.38 5.71
N GLN A 434 -32.58 -11.81 4.71
CA GLN A 434 -32.76 -13.14 4.08
C GLN A 434 -32.47 -14.29 5.06
N VAL A 435 -31.55 -14.11 6.00
CA VAL A 435 -31.26 -15.10 7.03
C VAL A 435 -32.41 -15.15 8.06
N ALA A 436 -32.90 -14.00 8.49
CA ALA A 436 -34.06 -13.94 9.37
C ALA A 436 -35.31 -14.61 8.74
N SER A 437 -35.62 -14.29 7.47
CA SER A 437 -36.76 -14.90 6.74
C SER A 437 -36.57 -16.40 6.47
N LYS A 438 -35.36 -16.92 6.32
CA LYS A 438 -35.08 -18.35 6.18
C LYS A 438 -35.20 -19.10 7.51
N LEU A 439 -34.84 -18.48 8.62
CA LEU A 439 -35.05 -19.05 9.97
C LEU A 439 -36.53 -19.20 10.28
N ASP A 440 -37.37 -18.23 9.90
CA ASP A 440 -38.84 -18.32 10.02
C ASP A 440 -39.42 -19.44 9.15
N SER A 441 -38.90 -19.62 7.92
CA SER A 441 -39.38 -20.66 6.99
C SER A 441 -39.02 -22.10 7.41
N VAL A 442 -37.97 -22.28 8.22
CA VAL A 442 -37.57 -23.58 8.78
C VAL A 442 -38.44 -23.93 10.03
N ALA A 443 -38.82 -22.91 10.78
CA ALA A 443 -39.71 -23.09 11.97
C ALA A 443 -41.16 -23.47 11.60
N THR A 444 -41.62 -23.18 10.38
CA THR A 444 -42.98 -23.39 9.89
C THR A 444 -43.22 -24.65 9.06
N ARG A 445 -42.21 -25.52 8.85
CA ARG A 445 -42.41 -26.79 8.13
C ARG A 445 -43.10 -27.80 9.02
N PRO A 446 -44.35 -28.26 8.68
CA PRO A 446 -45.01 -29.31 9.42
C PRO A 446 -44.20 -30.61 9.33
N ARG A 447 -44.06 -31.30 10.49
CA ARG A 447 -43.45 -32.63 10.58
C ARG A 447 -44.21 -33.60 9.70
N LYS A 448 -43.53 -34.16 8.67
CA LYS A 448 -44.07 -35.39 8.04
C LYS A 448 -44.03 -36.48 9.11
N GLY A 449 -45.24 -37.00 9.42
CA GLY A 449 -45.39 -38.17 10.27
C GLY A 449 -44.66 -39.40 9.69
N PRO A 450 -44.41 -40.41 10.54
CA PRO A 450 -43.75 -41.63 10.10
C PRO A 450 -44.64 -42.36 9.07
N PRO A 451 -44.04 -43.02 8.06
CA PRO A 451 -44.78 -43.83 7.10
C PRO A 451 -45.37 -45.06 7.84
N ASN A 452 -46.65 -45.36 7.55
CA ASN A 452 -47.29 -46.61 7.91
C ASN A 452 -46.64 -47.80 7.22
#